data_1ed1cf1c485c31263d33599f2fd68fac
#
_entry.id   1ed1cf1c485c31263d33599f2fd68fac
#
_cell.length_a   1.000
_cell.length_b   1.000
_cell.length_c   1.000
_cell.angle_alpha   90.00
_cell.angle_beta   90.00
_cell.angle_gamma   90.00
#
_symmetry.space_group_name_H-M   'P 1'
#
loop_
_entity.id
_entity.type
_entity.pdbx_description
1 polymer ?
#
loop_
_entity_poly.entity_id
_entity_poly.type
_entity_poly.pdbx_seq_one_letter_code
_entity_poly.pdbx_strand_id
1 'polypeptide(L)'
;MALWLHGHLEAPEKELMEVGDGTLNLFLRWGTPRVVFCTHMDTVPPYIAPSFYDTEVRGRGSCDAKGQLFAMYTACKELEASGCTDFGLLVLAGEETGSWGAKAFSKTGFKAPFLIVGEPTENKMVSASKGTKSYDLRFGGKAFHSGYPEHGVSAVDLCHEFYNKLKATDFGEDPELGKTTWNIGLLHSDNPQNILSPELTCRLYFRTTFVSDEPVQRFMAEIAGQAGNDVTPRGGDRPARYVTLPGFESAPVAFGSDAPHLTGFGHKIICGPGTVLVAHRDDEHITLPELEDAVKIYTALYREIQLIINQ
;
A
#
# COMPACT_ATOMS: atom_id res chain seq x y z
N MET A 1 -19.31 -2.80 -3.62
CA MET A 1 -18.52 -2.64 -4.87
C MET A 1 -18.39 -3.99 -5.61
N ALA A 2 -17.83 -5.05 -5.02
CA ALA A 2 -17.62 -6.34 -5.69
C ALA A 2 -18.87 -6.90 -6.39
N LEU A 3 -20.03 -6.93 -5.73
CA LEU A 3 -21.30 -7.38 -6.31
C LEU A 3 -21.72 -6.53 -7.52
N TRP A 4 -21.50 -5.21 -7.44
CA TRP A 4 -21.81 -4.31 -8.55
C TRP A 4 -20.89 -4.60 -9.75
N LEU A 5 -19.59 -4.69 -9.52
CA LEU A 5 -18.61 -5.04 -10.56
C LEU A 5 -18.93 -6.41 -11.18
N HIS A 6 -19.25 -7.41 -10.37
CA HIS A 6 -19.65 -8.74 -10.86
C HIS A 6 -20.87 -8.69 -11.78
N GLY A 7 -21.83 -7.80 -11.49
CA GLY A 7 -23.02 -7.63 -12.33
C GLY A 7 -22.81 -6.82 -13.62
N HIS A 8 -21.74 -6.02 -13.69
CA HIS A 8 -21.52 -5.05 -14.78
C HIS A 8 -20.30 -5.35 -15.65
N LEU A 9 -19.28 -6.04 -15.10
CA LEU A 9 -18.13 -6.45 -15.88
C LEU A 9 -18.38 -7.81 -16.53
N GLU A 10 -17.96 -7.95 -17.78
CA GLU A 10 -18.11 -9.16 -18.57
C GLU A 10 -16.77 -9.90 -18.70
N ALA A 11 -16.78 -11.19 -18.41
CA ALA A 11 -15.69 -12.13 -18.60
C ALA A 11 -16.26 -13.53 -18.78
N PRO A 12 -15.56 -14.47 -19.43
CA PRO A 12 -16.00 -15.86 -19.55
C PRO A 12 -16.27 -16.55 -18.22
N GLU A 13 -15.44 -16.26 -17.20
CA GLU A 13 -15.62 -16.76 -15.85
C GLU A 13 -15.51 -15.62 -14.85
N LYS A 14 -16.43 -15.61 -13.89
CA LYS A 14 -16.49 -14.61 -12.82
C LYS A 14 -16.70 -15.29 -11.48
N GLU A 15 -15.86 -15.01 -10.52
CA GLU A 15 -15.89 -15.59 -9.18
C GLU A 15 -15.85 -14.51 -8.10
N LEU A 16 -16.82 -14.55 -7.18
CA LEU A 16 -16.80 -13.77 -5.95
C LEU A 16 -16.20 -14.62 -4.83
N MET A 17 -15.19 -14.09 -4.17
CA MET A 17 -14.41 -14.81 -3.17
C MET A 17 -14.53 -14.09 -1.83
N GLU A 18 -14.98 -14.79 -0.79
CA GLU A 18 -15.15 -14.21 0.53
C GLU A 18 -13.79 -13.90 1.18
N VAL A 19 -13.68 -12.69 1.71
CA VAL A 19 -12.51 -12.21 2.47
C VAL A 19 -12.76 -12.29 3.97
N GLY A 20 -14.00 -12.03 4.40
CA GLY A 20 -14.50 -12.01 5.77
C GLY A 20 -15.50 -10.88 5.97
N ASP A 21 -16.40 -11.02 6.95
CA ASP A 21 -17.40 -10.03 7.33
C ASP A 21 -18.25 -9.49 6.15
N GLY A 22 -18.57 -10.36 5.19
CA GLY A 22 -19.32 -10.00 3.99
C GLY A 22 -18.54 -9.19 2.95
N THR A 23 -17.22 -9.00 3.15
CA THR A 23 -16.32 -8.39 2.18
C THR A 23 -15.92 -9.42 1.13
N LEU A 24 -15.89 -9.02 -0.14
CA LEU A 24 -15.66 -9.92 -1.27
C LEU A 24 -14.55 -9.38 -2.16
N ASN A 25 -13.67 -10.26 -2.64
CA ASN A 25 -12.86 -10.06 -3.83
C ASN A 25 -13.66 -10.47 -5.08
N LEU A 26 -13.23 -9.98 -6.24
CA LEU A 26 -13.75 -10.42 -7.54
C LEU A 26 -12.60 -10.92 -8.41
N PHE A 27 -12.74 -12.12 -8.98
CA PHE A 27 -11.78 -12.66 -9.92
C PHE A 27 -12.46 -12.94 -11.27
N LEU A 28 -12.02 -12.25 -12.31
CA LEU A 28 -12.43 -12.43 -13.70
C LEU A 28 -11.36 -13.25 -14.43
N ARG A 29 -11.76 -14.28 -15.16
CA ARG A 29 -10.81 -15.17 -15.85
C ARG A 29 -11.17 -15.38 -17.31
N TRP A 30 -10.14 -15.36 -18.15
CA TRP A 30 -10.16 -15.74 -19.57
C TRP A 30 -9.30 -17.00 -19.72
N GLY A 31 -9.92 -18.16 -19.48
CA GLY A 31 -9.24 -19.47 -19.47
C GLY A 31 -8.39 -19.70 -18.22
N THR A 32 -7.21 -20.31 -18.38
CA THR A 32 -6.27 -20.59 -17.27
C THR A 32 -5.23 -19.48 -17.17
N PRO A 33 -5.33 -18.56 -16.21
CA PRO A 33 -4.46 -17.39 -16.14
C PRO A 33 -2.99 -17.74 -15.92
N ARG A 34 -2.12 -17.30 -16.82
CA ARG A 34 -0.66 -17.28 -16.66
C ARG A 34 -0.19 -15.89 -16.26
N VAL A 35 -0.96 -14.87 -16.59
CA VAL A 35 -0.77 -13.47 -16.20
C VAL A 35 -2.03 -12.99 -15.49
N VAL A 36 -1.90 -12.43 -14.30
CA VAL A 36 -3.01 -11.83 -13.56
C VAL A 36 -2.77 -10.35 -13.39
N PHE A 37 -3.68 -9.53 -13.90
CA PHE A 37 -3.80 -8.13 -13.53
C PHE A 37 -4.48 -8.06 -12.16
N CYS A 38 -4.04 -7.16 -11.30
CA CYS A 38 -4.56 -7.05 -9.94
C CYS A 38 -4.58 -5.60 -9.50
N THR A 39 -5.68 -5.17 -8.90
CA THR A 39 -5.77 -3.89 -8.19
C THR A 39 -6.85 -3.97 -7.13
N HIS A 40 -7.01 -2.92 -6.31
CA HIS A 40 -8.02 -2.90 -5.26
C HIS A 40 -9.22 -2.02 -5.61
N MET A 41 -10.33 -2.25 -4.93
CA MET A 41 -11.59 -1.54 -5.14
C MET A 41 -12.02 -0.63 -3.99
N ASP A 42 -11.38 -0.78 -2.84
CA ASP A 42 -11.60 0.08 -1.68
C ASP A 42 -10.81 1.40 -1.81
N THR A 43 -11.09 2.32 -0.93
CA THR A 43 -10.47 3.65 -0.89
C THR A 43 -10.39 4.13 0.54
N VAL A 44 -9.46 5.03 0.84
CA VAL A 44 -9.47 5.76 2.12
C VAL A 44 -10.68 6.69 2.24
N PRO A 45 -11.18 6.97 3.46
CA PRO A 45 -12.15 8.03 3.69
C PRO A 45 -11.52 9.43 3.52
N PRO A 46 -12.33 10.51 3.33
CA PRO A 46 -13.76 10.50 3.14
C PRO A 46 -14.18 10.14 1.71
N TYR A 47 -15.44 9.77 1.51
CA TYR A 47 -16.00 9.67 0.17
C TYR A 47 -16.06 11.06 -0.50
N ILE A 48 -15.52 11.16 -1.71
CA ILE A 48 -15.59 12.35 -2.57
C ILE A 48 -16.26 11.90 -3.87
N ALA A 49 -17.41 12.50 -4.19
CA ALA A 49 -18.18 12.13 -5.36
C ALA A 49 -17.40 12.35 -6.67
N PRO A 50 -17.55 11.46 -7.66
CA PRO A 50 -16.85 11.62 -8.92
C PRO A 50 -17.37 12.82 -9.71
N SER A 51 -16.46 13.53 -10.36
CA SER A 51 -16.74 14.59 -11.32
C SER A 51 -15.97 14.31 -12.60
N PHE A 52 -16.67 14.41 -13.74
CA PHE A 52 -16.12 14.08 -15.06
C PHE A 52 -15.89 15.35 -15.85
N TYR A 53 -14.67 15.52 -16.34
CA TYR A 53 -14.26 16.64 -17.20
C TYR A 53 -13.75 16.09 -18.55
N ASP A 54 -13.58 16.96 -19.52
CA ASP A 54 -13.12 16.56 -20.86
C ASP A 54 -11.72 15.92 -20.86
N THR A 55 -10.90 16.20 -19.86
CA THR A 55 -9.50 15.74 -19.79
C THR A 55 -9.17 14.90 -18.56
N GLU A 56 -10.05 14.85 -17.56
CA GLU A 56 -9.76 14.17 -16.28
C GLU A 56 -11.03 13.72 -15.56
N VAL A 57 -10.86 12.78 -14.67
CA VAL A 57 -11.86 12.34 -13.68
C VAL A 57 -11.34 12.69 -12.30
N ARG A 58 -12.15 13.37 -11.49
CA ARG A 58 -11.85 13.71 -10.09
C ARG A 58 -12.73 12.92 -9.15
N GLY A 59 -12.27 12.74 -7.91
CA GLY A 59 -13.01 12.10 -6.83
C GLY A 59 -12.23 10.99 -6.16
N ARG A 60 -12.66 10.59 -4.98
CA ARG A 60 -11.97 9.55 -4.18
C ARG A 60 -11.95 8.21 -4.92
N GLY A 61 -10.74 7.66 -5.13
CA GLY A 61 -10.51 6.43 -5.88
C GLY A 61 -10.34 6.66 -7.38
N SER A 62 -10.40 7.89 -7.90
CA SER A 62 -10.14 8.13 -9.32
C SER A 62 -8.71 7.78 -9.70
N CYS A 63 -7.74 8.09 -8.82
CA CYS A 63 -6.33 7.74 -8.97
C CYS A 63 -6.00 6.44 -8.23
N ASP A 64 -6.52 6.24 -7.01
CA ASP A 64 -6.16 5.13 -6.12
C ASP A 64 -7.42 4.36 -5.64
N ALA A 65 -7.82 3.24 -6.31
CA ALA A 65 -7.20 2.66 -7.51
C ALA A 65 -8.27 2.27 -8.57
N LYS A 66 -9.41 3.01 -8.67
CA LYS A 66 -10.46 2.68 -9.66
C LYS A 66 -10.05 3.05 -11.09
N GLY A 67 -9.13 4.03 -11.25
CA GLY A 67 -8.49 4.33 -12.53
C GLY A 67 -7.70 3.14 -13.05
N GLN A 68 -6.93 2.47 -12.19
CA GLN A 68 -6.21 1.25 -12.50
C GLN A 68 -7.16 0.12 -12.89
N LEU A 69 -8.24 -0.06 -12.12
CA LEU A 69 -9.26 -1.05 -12.44
C LEU A 69 -9.87 -0.82 -13.83
N PHE A 70 -10.21 0.43 -14.16
CA PHE A 70 -10.73 0.80 -15.46
C PHE A 70 -9.74 0.48 -16.59
N ALA A 71 -8.49 0.91 -16.45
CA ALA A 71 -7.46 0.69 -17.46
C ALA A 71 -7.14 -0.80 -17.63
N MET A 72 -7.03 -1.56 -16.53
CA MET A 72 -6.79 -3.00 -16.57
C MET A 72 -7.95 -3.76 -17.21
N TYR A 73 -9.20 -3.43 -16.86
CA TYR A 73 -10.35 -4.08 -17.47
C TYR A 73 -10.45 -3.78 -18.96
N THR A 74 -10.19 -2.53 -19.36
CA THR A 74 -10.14 -2.14 -20.77
C THR A 74 -9.06 -2.93 -21.53
N ALA A 75 -7.85 -3.04 -20.96
CA ALA A 75 -6.78 -3.87 -21.52
C ALA A 75 -7.19 -5.35 -21.62
N CYS A 76 -7.87 -5.90 -20.62
CA CYS A 76 -8.42 -7.27 -20.69
C CYS A 76 -9.40 -7.44 -21.85
N LYS A 77 -10.26 -6.46 -22.12
CA LYS A 77 -11.21 -6.52 -23.25
C LYS A 77 -10.50 -6.42 -24.61
N GLU A 78 -9.42 -5.62 -24.72
CA GLU A 78 -8.60 -5.60 -25.93
C GLU A 78 -7.86 -6.93 -26.17
N LEU A 79 -7.33 -7.55 -25.11
CA LEU A 79 -6.70 -8.85 -25.17
C LEU A 79 -7.70 -9.95 -25.56
N GLU A 80 -8.89 -9.93 -24.98
CA GLU A 80 -9.99 -10.84 -25.36
C GLU A 80 -10.35 -10.69 -26.84
N ALA A 81 -10.54 -9.47 -27.33
CA ALA A 81 -10.82 -9.18 -28.72
C ALA A 81 -9.68 -9.64 -29.65
N SER A 82 -8.45 -9.73 -29.16
CA SER A 82 -7.29 -10.25 -29.89
C SER A 82 -7.16 -11.78 -29.81
N GLY A 83 -8.12 -12.48 -29.14
CA GLY A 83 -8.15 -13.93 -29.01
C GLY A 83 -7.26 -14.50 -27.90
N CYS A 84 -6.75 -13.67 -26.98
CA CYS A 84 -5.99 -14.15 -25.82
C CYS A 84 -6.91 -14.81 -24.78
N THR A 85 -6.44 -15.89 -24.13
CA THR A 85 -7.27 -16.71 -23.23
C THR A 85 -6.55 -17.19 -21.96
N ASP A 86 -5.41 -16.63 -21.61
CA ASP A 86 -4.60 -17.14 -20.50
C ASP A 86 -4.26 -16.02 -19.48
N PHE A 87 -5.23 -15.16 -19.23
CA PHE A 87 -5.08 -14.07 -18.28
C PHE A 87 -6.30 -13.92 -17.36
N GLY A 88 -6.13 -13.14 -16.30
CA GLY A 88 -7.20 -12.80 -15.36
C GLY A 88 -7.09 -11.38 -14.83
N LEU A 89 -8.19 -10.90 -14.24
CA LEU A 89 -8.24 -9.65 -13.50
C LEU A 89 -8.76 -9.92 -12.10
N LEU A 90 -7.90 -9.73 -11.11
CA LEU A 90 -8.21 -9.89 -9.69
C LEU A 90 -8.44 -8.51 -9.07
N VAL A 91 -9.64 -8.29 -8.55
CA VAL A 91 -10.03 -7.03 -7.90
C VAL A 91 -10.18 -7.30 -6.41
N LEU A 92 -9.30 -6.72 -5.63
CA LEU A 92 -9.17 -6.98 -4.21
C LEU A 92 -9.92 -5.95 -3.36
N ALA A 93 -10.22 -6.34 -2.14
CA ALA A 93 -10.82 -5.48 -1.13
C ALA A 93 -9.89 -5.36 0.08
N GLY A 94 -9.86 -4.19 0.73
CA GLY A 94 -9.16 -3.97 1.97
C GLY A 94 -7.64 -3.81 1.84
N GLU A 95 -7.16 -3.29 0.72
CA GLU A 95 -5.76 -2.90 0.54
C GLU A 95 -5.40 -1.81 1.55
N GLU A 96 -6.19 -0.73 1.56
CA GLU A 96 -6.01 0.49 2.37
C GLU A 96 -6.05 0.26 3.88
N THR A 97 -6.55 -0.89 4.30
CA THR A 97 -6.70 -1.23 5.73
C THR A 97 -5.87 -2.44 6.15
N GLY A 98 -4.99 -2.95 5.29
CA GLY A 98 -4.04 -4.00 5.62
C GLY A 98 -4.06 -5.22 4.71
N SER A 99 -4.40 -5.05 3.44
CA SER A 99 -4.29 -6.08 2.39
C SER A 99 -5.11 -7.35 2.69
N TRP A 100 -6.32 -7.17 3.26
CA TRP A 100 -7.15 -8.31 3.67
C TRP A 100 -7.53 -9.21 2.50
N GLY A 101 -7.90 -8.61 1.36
CA GLY A 101 -8.24 -9.30 0.13
C GLY A 101 -7.09 -10.12 -0.42
N ALA A 102 -5.89 -9.55 -0.49
CA ALA A 102 -4.67 -10.23 -0.94
C ALA A 102 -4.31 -11.41 -0.04
N LYS A 103 -4.37 -11.21 1.28
CA LYS A 103 -4.12 -12.26 2.28
C LYS A 103 -5.14 -13.40 2.19
N ALA A 104 -6.41 -13.08 1.95
CA ALA A 104 -7.46 -14.09 1.75
C ALA A 104 -7.25 -14.85 0.43
N PHE A 105 -6.95 -14.14 -0.67
CA PHE A 105 -6.69 -14.76 -1.96
C PHE A 105 -5.50 -15.73 -1.89
N SER A 106 -4.43 -15.36 -1.23
CA SER A 106 -3.25 -16.24 -1.09
C SER A 106 -3.53 -17.56 -0.38
N LYS A 107 -4.56 -17.61 0.50
CA LYS A 107 -4.99 -18.85 1.17
C LYS A 107 -5.71 -19.82 0.25
N THR A 108 -6.19 -19.38 -0.92
CA THR A 108 -6.85 -20.26 -1.90
C THR A 108 -5.89 -21.24 -2.55
N GLY A 109 -4.57 -20.97 -2.46
CA GLY A 109 -3.56 -21.78 -3.13
C GLY A 109 -3.43 -21.54 -4.64
N PHE A 110 -4.14 -20.54 -5.19
CA PHE A 110 -4.02 -20.16 -6.59
C PHE A 110 -2.57 -19.78 -6.94
N LYS A 111 -2.14 -20.20 -8.12
CA LYS A 111 -0.78 -19.96 -8.63
C LYS A 111 -0.81 -19.50 -10.07
N ALA A 112 0.01 -18.51 -10.41
CA ALA A 112 0.30 -18.11 -11.78
C ALA A 112 1.75 -17.61 -11.91
N PRO A 113 2.38 -17.69 -13.10
CA PRO A 113 3.74 -17.19 -13.30
C PRO A 113 3.89 -15.70 -13.02
N PHE A 114 2.97 -14.85 -13.50
CA PHE A 114 3.09 -13.42 -13.43
C PHE A 114 1.88 -12.72 -12.80
N LEU A 115 2.17 -11.68 -12.04
CA LEU A 115 1.21 -10.73 -11.47
C LEU A 115 1.59 -9.31 -11.91
N ILE A 116 0.62 -8.51 -12.34
CA ILE A 116 0.76 -7.08 -12.59
C ILE A 116 -0.19 -6.36 -11.63
N VAL A 117 0.38 -5.65 -10.65
CA VAL A 117 -0.40 -4.88 -9.66
C VAL A 117 -0.51 -3.44 -10.14
N GLY A 118 -1.73 -2.92 -10.19
CA GLY A 118 -2.05 -1.55 -10.56
C GLY A 118 -2.01 -0.62 -9.36
N GLU A 119 -1.07 0.30 -9.38
CA GLU A 119 -0.85 1.35 -8.38
C GLU A 119 -0.50 2.68 -9.07
N PRO A 120 -0.67 3.84 -8.42
CA PRO A 120 -0.39 5.15 -9.04
C PRO A 120 1.13 5.41 -9.17
N THR A 121 1.73 4.89 -10.24
CA THR A 121 3.18 4.90 -10.50
C THR A 121 3.59 5.73 -11.72
N GLU A 122 2.71 6.63 -12.21
CA GLU A 122 2.96 7.43 -13.42
C GLU A 122 3.22 6.56 -14.66
N ASN A 123 2.54 5.41 -14.75
CA ASN A 123 2.75 4.41 -15.80
C ASN A 123 4.19 3.83 -15.88
N LYS A 124 5.00 3.99 -14.83
CA LYS A 124 6.33 3.39 -14.73
C LYS A 124 6.29 2.10 -13.92
N MET A 125 7.11 1.14 -14.29
CA MET A 125 7.29 -0.07 -13.49
C MET A 125 8.01 0.26 -12.19
N VAL A 126 7.59 -0.33 -11.09
CA VAL A 126 8.29 -0.16 -9.81
C VAL A 126 9.52 -1.07 -9.78
N SER A 127 10.71 -0.50 -9.64
CA SER A 127 11.94 -1.26 -9.44
C SER A 127 12.07 -1.77 -8.00
N ALA A 128 11.72 -0.93 -7.04
CA ALA A 128 11.72 -1.25 -5.62
C ALA A 128 10.70 -0.41 -4.85
N SER A 129 10.21 -0.94 -3.74
CA SER A 129 9.35 -0.20 -2.80
C SER A 129 9.95 -0.16 -1.39
N LYS A 130 9.69 0.95 -0.67
CA LYS A 130 9.99 1.01 0.76
C LYS A 130 9.13 0.00 1.53
N GLY A 131 9.73 -0.55 2.57
CA GLY A 131 9.00 -1.31 3.57
C GLY A 131 8.24 -0.42 4.54
N THR A 132 7.44 -1.04 5.37
CA THR A 132 6.64 -0.38 6.40
C THR A 132 6.92 -1.03 7.76
N LYS A 133 6.92 -0.23 8.83
CA LYS A 133 6.94 -0.72 10.22
C LYS A 133 6.02 0.15 11.06
N SER A 134 5.10 -0.48 11.75
CA SER A 134 4.16 0.22 12.63
C SER A 134 4.35 -0.23 14.08
N TYR A 135 4.34 0.72 15.00
CA TYR A 135 4.50 0.48 16.43
C TYR A 135 3.51 1.33 17.22
N ASP A 136 2.81 0.70 18.18
CA ASP A 136 2.14 1.45 19.24
C ASP A 136 3.14 1.67 20.38
N LEU A 137 3.25 2.92 20.83
CA LEU A 137 4.10 3.32 21.93
C LEU A 137 3.26 3.84 23.08
N ARG A 138 3.67 3.49 24.30
CA ARG A 138 3.14 4.03 25.53
C ARG A 138 4.30 4.50 26.40
N PHE A 139 4.24 5.73 26.85
CA PHE A 139 5.16 6.34 27.78
C PHE A 139 4.46 6.43 29.15
N GLY A 140 5.02 5.79 30.15
CA GLY A 140 4.50 5.77 31.51
C GLY A 140 5.22 6.78 32.41
N GLY A 141 4.50 7.80 32.84
CA GLY A 141 4.98 8.80 33.76
C GLY A 141 4.51 8.54 35.21
N LYS A 142 4.70 9.57 36.06
CA LYS A 142 4.18 9.62 37.43
C LYS A 142 3.49 10.95 37.64
N ALA A 143 2.17 10.91 37.81
CA ALA A 143 1.39 12.13 38.09
C ALA A 143 1.87 12.87 39.34
N PHE A 144 1.98 14.17 39.22
CA PHE A 144 2.22 15.08 40.35
C PHE A 144 1.72 16.48 40.00
N HIS A 145 1.65 17.37 41.01
CA HIS A 145 1.25 18.76 40.81
C HIS A 145 2.28 19.47 39.90
N SER A 146 1.84 20.12 38.84
CA SER A 146 2.73 20.72 37.82
C SER A 146 3.67 21.82 38.35
N GLY A 147 3.35 22.41 39.49
CA GLY A 147 4.22 23.39 40.19
C GLY A 147 5.39 22.76 40.97
N TYR A 148 5.44 21.43 41.08
CA TYR A 148 6.48 20.69 41.79
C TYR A 148 6.93 19.48 40.96
N PRO A 149 7.46 19.72 39.74
CA PRO A 149 7.74 18.67 38.76
C PRO A 149 8.81 17.68 39.24
N GLU A 150 9.67 18.04 40.18
CA GLU A 150 10.72 17.19 40.76
C GLU A 150 10.18 15.96 41.53
N HIS A 151 8.88 15.93 41.85
CA HIS A 151 8.24 14.81 42.57
C HIS A 151 7.48 13.86 41.65
N GLY A 152 7.38 14.16 40.35
CA GLY A 152 6.71 13.36 39.34
C GLY A 152 7.59 13.04 38.14
N VAL A 153 6.97 12.48 37.11
CA VAL A 153 7.59 12.25 35.79
C VAL A 153 6.51 12.49 34.74
N SER A 154 6.76 13.41 33.83
CA SER A 154 5.83 13.70 32.76
C SER A 154 6.01 12.69 31.60
N ALA A 155 4.96 11.97 31.23
CA ALA A 155 4.98 11.12 30.05
C ALA A 155 5.16 11.91 28.75
N VAL A 156 4.77 13.19 28.74
CA VAL A 156 5.00 14.11 27.61
C VAL A 156 6.49 14.39 27.46
N ASP A 157 7.22 14.58 28.56
CA ASP A 157 8.67 14.82 28.51
C ASP A 157 9.41 13.55 28.03
N LEU A 158 9.01 12.37 28.48
CA LEU A 158 9.56 11.09 27.99
C LEU A 158 9.33 10.92 26.49
N CYS A 159 8.14 11.25 26.00
CA CYS A 159 7.84 11.22 24.56
C CYS A 159 8.69 12.26 23.80
N HIS A 160 8.93 13.43 24.36
CA HIS A 160 9.79 14.45 23.76
C HIS A 160 11.24 13.99 23.67
N GLU A 161 11.77 13.37 24.71
CA GLU A 161 13.12 12.78 24.71
C GLU A 161 13.25 11.69 23.63
N PHE A 162 12.25 10.80 23.55
CA PHE A 162 12.17 9.80 22.49
C PHE A 162 12.17 10.46 21.10
N TYR A 163 11.34 11.48 20.88
CA TYR A 163 11.24 12.19 19.61
C TYR A 163 12.58 12.82 19.21
N ASN A 164 13.29 13.43 20.15
CA ASN A 164 14.62 14.00 19.91
C ASN A 164 15.64 12.91 19.54
N LYS A 165 15.62 11.77 20.24
CA LYS A 165 16.47 10.62 19.91
C LYS A 165 16.16 10.09 18.51
N LEU A 166 14.87 9.95 18.15
CA LEU A 166 14.43 9.51 16.83
C LEU A 166 14.92 10.45 15.74
N LYS A 167 14.78 11.77 15.93
CA LYS A 167 15.26 12.79 14.98
C LYS A 167 16.78 12.79 14.81
N ALA A 168 17.51 12.51 15.88
CA ALA A 168 18.97 12.48 15.86
C ALA A 168 19.56 11.19 15.30
N THR A 169 18.72 10.13 15.17
CA THR A 169 19.17 8.83 14.69
C THR A 169 19.27 8.83 13.15
N ASP A 170 20.48 8.55 12.66
CA ASP A 170 20.70 8.29 11.24
C ASP A 170 20.51 6.77 10.96
N PHE A 171 19.50 6.42 10.20
CA PHE A 171 19.22 5.05 9.77
C PHE A 171 19.96 4.67 8.48
N GLY A 172 20.80 5.57 7.95
CA GLY A 172 21.48 5.43 6.67
C GLY A 172 20.63 5.82 5.48
N GLU A 173 21.28 5.91 4.34
CA GLU A 173 20.67 6.23 3.05
C GLU A 173 20.86 5.06 2.08
N ASP A 174 19.77 4.61 1.52
CA ASP A 174 19.75 3.53 0.53
C ASP A 174 19.99 4.14 -0.86
N PRO A 175 20.86 3.56 -1.70
CA PRO A 175 21.17 4.14 -3.01
C PRO A 175 19.99 4.16 -3.99
N GLU A 176 18.97 3.29 -3.79
CA GLU A 176 17.79 3.19 -4.64
C GLU A 176 16.57 3.85 -3.98
N LEU A 177 16.32 3.57 -2.70
CA LEU A 177 15.12 4.00 -1.97
C LEU A 177 15.32 5.30 -1.16
N GLY A 178 16.56 5.82 -1.11
CA GLY A 178 16.88 7.04 -0.36
C GLY A 178 16.79 6.87 1.15
N LYS A 179 16.37 7.90 1.86
CA LYS A 179 16.30 7.92 3.33
C LYS A 179 15.01 7.30 3.86
N THR A 180 15.12 6.71 5.04
CA THR A 180 13.95 6.33 5.84
C THR A 180 13.14 7.57 6.20
N THR A 181 11.82 7.44 6.09
CA THR A 181 10.88 8.46 6.59
C THR A 181 10.00 7.87 7.67
N TRP A 182 9.46 8.72 8.53
CA TRP A 182 8.56 8.29 9.59
C TRP A 182 7.55 9.37 9.95
N ASN A 183 6.45 8.95 10.57
CA ASN A 183 5.40 9.83 11.07
C ASN A 183 4.90 9.32 12.42
N ILE A 184 4.62 10.25 13.33
CA ILE A 184 3.93 9.98 14.60
C ILE A 184 2.49 10.42 14.45
N GLY A 185 1.57 9.48 14.59
CA GLY A 185 0.14 9.71 14.59
C GLY A 185 -0.53 9.21 15.87
N LEU A 186 -1.83 9.45 16.00
CA LEU A 186 -2.64 9.01 17.14
C LEU A 186 -2.01 9.39 18.50
N LEU A 187 -1.42 10.57 18.58
CA LEU A 187 -0.80 11.08 19.80
C LEU A 187 -1.89 11.48 20.79
N HIS A 188 -1.89 10.87 21.98
CA HIS A 188 -2.90 11.09 22.98
C HIS A 188 -2.29 11.14 24.39
N SER A 189 -2.64 12.19 25.16
CA SER A 189 -2.36 12.33 26.58
C SER A 189 -3.52 13.10 27.21
N ASP A 190 -4.30 12.41 28.04
CA ASP A 190 -5.50 12.97 28.67
C ASP A 190 -5.25 13.22 30.16
N ASN A 191 -4.83 14.44 30.48
CA ASN A 191 -4.61 14.86 31.85
C ASN A 191 -4.95 16.36 32.05
N PRO A 192 -5.41 16.76 33.25
CA PRO A 192 -5.57 18.19 33.59
C PRO A 192 -4.26 18.95 33.44
N GLN A 193 -4.35 20.23 33.01
CA GLN A 193 -3.18 21.08 32.75
C GLN A 193 -2.26 21.30 33.94
N ASN A 194 -2.77 21.14 35.17
CA ASN A 194 -2.02 21.36 36.42
C ASN A 194 -1.46 20.05 37.03
N ILE A 195 -1.50 18.96 36.31
CA ILE A 195 -0.96 17.66 36.72
C ILE A 195 0.02 17.18 35.63
N LEU A 196 1.19 16.67 36.02
CA LEU A 196 2.11 15.99 35.09
C LEU A 196 1.43 14.78 34.47
N SER A 197 1.57 14.61 33.17
CA SER A 197 0.95 13.51 32.46
C SER A 197 1.47 12.16 32.98
N PRO A 198 0.59 11.28 33.48
CA PRO A 198 0.97 9.94 33.89
C PRO A 198 1.12 8.97 32.71
N GLU A 199 0.54 9.30 31.56
CA GLU A 199 0.57 8.43 30.39
C GLU A 199 0.45 9.24 29.10
N LEU A 200 1.21 8.82 28.10
CA LEU A 200 1.06 9.26 26.71
C LEU A 200 1.13 8.05 25.80
N THR A 201 0.22 7.97 24.83
CA THR A 201 0.25 6.94 23.79
C THR A 201 0.37 7.57 22.42
N CYS A 202 1.05 6.88 21.48
CA CYS A 202 1.09 7.29 20.09
C CYS A 202 1.35 6.10 19.18
N ARG A 203 1.14 6.30 17.88
CA ARG A 203 1.50 5.33 16.84
C ARG A 203 2.60 5.90 15.97
N LEU A 204 3.70 5.17 15.85
CA LEU A 204 4.82 5.49 14.99
C LEU A 204 4.80 4.60 13.77
N TYR A 205 4.96 5.21 12.60
CA TYR A 205 4.97 4.53 11.31
C TYR A 205 6.23 4.90 10.54
N PHE A 206 6.99 3.89 10.12
CA PHE A 206 8.19 4.04 9.31
C PHE A 206 7.95 3.59 7.87
N ARG A 207 8.63 4.27 6.94
CA ARG A 207 8.90 3.81 5.58
C ARG A 207 10.38 3.44 5.52
N THR A 208 10.67 2.14 5.61
CA THR A 208 12.04 1.61 5.69
C THR A 208 12.64 1.33 4.30
N THR A 209 13.96 1.23 4.23
CA THR A 209 14.73 0.90 3.04
C THR A 209 15.50 -0.39 3.26
N PHE A 210 16.18 -0.93 2.25
CA PHE A 210 17.00 -2.13 2.41
C PHE A 210 18.12 -1.93 3.45
N VAL A 211 18.63 -0.70 3.56
CA VAL A 211 19.68 -0.35 4.55
C VAL A 211 19.10 -0.19 5.94
N SER A 212 17.90 0.35 6.09
CA SER A 212 17.34 0.80 7.37
C SER A 212 16.37 -0.17 8.04
N ASP A 213 15.89 -1.21 7.36
CA ASP A 213 14.83 -2.09 7.88
C ASP A 213 15.19 -2.74 9.21
N GLU A 214 16.40 -3.31 9.31
CA GLU A 214 16.91 -3.89 10.56
C GLU A 214 17.36 -2.82 11.59
N PRO A 215 18.09 -1.74 11.20
CA PRO A 215 18.39 -0.64 12.11
C PRO A 215 17.16 -0.05 12.82
N VAL A 216 16.05 0.15 12.10
CA VAL A 216 14.79 0.62 12.72
C VAL A 216 14.26 -0.37 13.75
N GLN A 217 14.29 -1.67 13.46
CA GLN A 217 13.86 -2.70 14.42
C GLN A 217 14.73 -2.69 15.69
N ARG A 218 16.05 -2.59 15.54
CA ARG A 218 16.99 -2.51 16.69
C ARG A 218 16.73 -1.25 17.51
N PHE A 219 16.58 -0.09 16.86
CA PHE A 219 16.24 1.15 17.54
C PHE A 219 14.97 1.02 18.38
N MET A 220 13.89 0.47 17.81
CA MET A 220 12.64 0.29 18.53
C MET A 220 12.74 -0.72 19.68
N ALA A 221 13.57 -1.77 19.53
CA ALA A 221 13.85 -2.71 20.61
C ALA A 221 14.62 -2.06 21.79
N GLU A 222 15.57 -1.14 21.50
CA GLU A 222 16.24 -0.36 22.52
C GLU A 222 15.28 0.57 23.28
N ILE A 223 14.32 1.19 22.59
CA ILE A 223 13.29 2.03 23.21
C ILE A 223 12.39 1.19 24.13
N ALA A 224 12.00 -0.01 23.71
CA ALA A 224 11.22 -0.93 24.54
C ALA A 224 11.94 -1.39 25.81
N GLY A 225 13.28 -1.41 25.80
CA GLY A 225 14.09 -1.74 26.96
C GLY A 225 14.22 -0.62 28.00
N GLN A 226 13.73 0.61 27.72
CA GLN A 226 13.81 1.73 28.64
C GLN A 226 12.66 1.69 29.65
N ALA A 227 12.96 2.00 30.90
CA ALA A 227 11.96 2.00 31.97
C ALA A 227 10.83 2.98 31.70
N GLY A 228 9.60 2.53 31.84
CA GLY A 228 8.40 3.33 31.61
C GLY A 228 7.91 3.36 30.14
N ASN A 229 8.62 2.73 29.22
CA ASN A 229 8.21 2.64 27.82
C ASN A 229 7.67 1.26 27.48
N ASP A 230 6.49 1.22 26.87
CA ASP A 230 5.97 0.02 26.24
C ASP A 230 5.95 0.23 24.70
N VAL A 231 6.49 -0.74 23.96
CA VAL A 231 6.53 -0.70 22.50
C VAL A 231 5.92 -1.98 21.97
N THR A 232 4.81 -1.87 21.28
CA THR A 232 4.08 -2.99 20.68
C THR A 232 4.19 -2.94 19.18
N PRO A 233 4.91 -3.87 18.52
CA PRO A 233 4.93 -3.98 17.06
C PRO A 233 3.54 -4.33 16.53
N ARG A 234 3.13 -3.63 15.47
CA ARG A 234 1.87 -3.89 14.76
C ARG A 234 2.07 -4.59 13.41
N GLY A 235 3.31 -4.87 13.06
CA GLY A 235 3.67 -5.46 11.77
C GLY A 235 4.12 -4.43 10.74
N GLY A 236 4.14 -4.88 9.49
CA GLY A 236 4.58 -4.13 8.32
C GLY A 236 5.36 -5.03 7.36
N ASP A 237 5.59 -4.54 6.17
CA ASP A 237 6.29 -5.26 5.12
C ASP A 237 7.76 -4.89 5.06
N ARG A 238 8.58 -5.80 4.52
CA ARG A 238 9.98 -5.49 4.20
C ARG A 238 10.06 -4.70 2.90
N PRO A 239 11.12 -3.89 2.71
CA PRO A 239 11.42 -3.34 1.39
C PRO A 239 11.54 -4.47 0.37
N ALA A 240 11.04 -4.24 -0.83
CA ALA A 240 11.01 -5.29 -1.86
C ALA A 240 11.47 -4.76 -3.22
N ARG A 241 12.07 -5.64 -4.03
CA ARG A 241 12.32 -5.42 -5.46
C ARG A 241 11.29 -6.15 -6.28
N TYR A 242 10.94 -5.56 -7.41
CA TYR A 242 9.97 -6.12 -8.35
C TYR A 242 10.60 -6.35 -9.71
N VAL A 243 9.96 -7.17 -10.51
CA VAL A 243 10.41 -7.43 -11.88
C VAL A 243 10.16 -6.19 -12.74
N THR A 244 11.18 -5.81 -13.50
CA THR A 244 11.08 -4.80 -14.56
C THR A 244 11.43 -5.45 -15.89
N LEU A 245 10.75 -5.04 -16.96
CA LEU A 245 10.97 -5.57 -18.31
C LEU A 245 11.69 -4.52 -19.16
N PRO A 246 12.60 -4.94 -20.07
CA PRO A 246 13.25 -4.03 -21.02
C PRO A 246 12.22 -3.28 -21.88
N GLY A 247 12.50 -2.02 -22.20
CA GLY A 247 11.62 -1.19 -23.02
C GLY A 247 10.53 -0.43 -22.24
N PHE A 248 10.41 -0.65 -20.93
CA PHE A 248 9.52 0.10 -20.05
C PHE A 248 10.32 0.96 -19.06
N GLU A 249 9.85 2.16 -18.80
CA GLU A 249 10.45 3.00 -17.75
C GLU A 249 10.22 2.39 -16.37
N SER A 250 11.16 2.59 -15.46
CA SER A 250 11.04 2.13 -14.08
C SER A 250 11.58 3.14 -13.08
N ALA A 251 11.01 3.13 -11.88
CA ALA A 251 11.41 3.98 -10.77
C ALA A 251 11.11 3.30 -9.42
N PRO A 252 11.86 3.60 -8.35
CA PRO A 252 11.51 3.19 -7.00
C PRO A 252 10.34 4.03 -6.46
N VAL A 253 9.59 3.44 -5.51
CA VAL A 253 8.47 4.11 -4.83
C VAL A 253 8.62 4.06 -3.31
N ALA A 254 7.98 5.01 -2.62
CA ALA A 254 8.02 5.09 -1.16
C ALA A 254 6.79 4.50 -0.46
N PHE A 255 5.89 3.86 -1.20
CA PHE A 255 4.65 3.27 -0.67
C PHE A 255 4.61 1.74 -0.84
N GLY A 256 3.67 1.10 -0.18
CA GLY A 256 3.39 -0.34 -0.26
C GLY A 256 2.26 -0.64 -1.22
N SER A 257 1.95 -1.93 -1.39
CA SER A 257 0.85 -2.43 -2.21
C SER A 257 0.46 -3.84 -1.76
N ASP A 258 -0.54 -4.44 -2.39
CA ASP A 258 -0.93 -5.84 -2.17
C ASP A 258 0.11 -6.88 -2.64
N ALA A 259 1.10 -6.47 -3.44
CA ALA A 259 2.07 -7.37 -4.06
C ALA A 259 2.81 -8.30 -3.07
N PRO A 260 3.31 -7.85 -1.90
CA PRO A 260 3.96 -8.73 -0.93
C PRO A 260 3.07 -9.86 -0.42
N HIS A 261 1.77 -9.60 -0.29
CA HIS A 261 0.79 -10.52 0.28
C HIS A 261 0.24 -11.54 -0.72
N LEU A 262 0.47 -11.37 -2.01
CA LEU A 262 0.06 -12.29 -3.08
C LEU A 262 1.15 -13.33 -3.35
N THR A 263 1.22 -14.37 -2.51
CA THR A 263 2.34 -15.32 -2.47
C THR A 263 2.32 -16.38 -3.57
N GLY A 264 1.20 -16.54 -4.28
CA GLY A 264 1.03 -17.57 -5.32
C GLY A 264 1.65 -17.21 -6.69
N PHE A 265 2.33 -16.08 -6.82
CA PHE A 265 2.85 -15.58 -8.09
C PHE A 265 4.38 -15.63 -8.13
N GLY A 266 4.94 -16.14 -9.24
CA GLY A 266 6.37 -16.28 -9.44
C GLY A 266 7.08 -14.94 -9.64
N HIS A 267 6.51 -14.08 -10.48
CA HIS A 267 7.06 -12.76 -10.82
C HIS A 267 5.99 -11.70 -10.59
N LYS A 268 6.37 -10.59 -9.95
CA LYS A 268 5.48 -9.49 -9.63
C LYS A 268 5.99 -8.20 -10.26
N ILE A 269 5.10 -7.52 -10.97
CA ILE A 269 5.30 -6.22 -11.58
C ILE A 269 4.30 -5.28 -10.91
N ILE A 270 4.70 -4.06 -10.61
CA ILE A 270 3.80 -2.99 -10.17
C ILE A 270 3.90 -1.87 -11.20
N CYS A 271 2.77 -1.45 -11.74
CA CYS A 271 2.71 -0.37 -12.73
C CYS A 271 1.28 0.12 -12.86
N GLY A 272 1.06 1.42 -13.02
CA GLY A 272 -0.26 1.95 -13.31
C GLY A 272 -0.31 3.45 -13.48
N PRO A 273 -1.45 3.96 -13.96
CA PRO A 273 -1.66 5.38 -14.23
C PRO A 273 -1.78 6.21 -12.95
N GLY A 274 -1.66 7.52 -13.11
CA GLY A 274 -1.76 8.49 -12.04
C GLY A 274 -0.52 8.54 -11.15
N THR A 275 -0.55 9.43 -10.18
CA THR A 275 0.57 9.66 -9.27
C THR A 275 0.12 9.59 -7.81
N VAL A 276 0.94 8.95 -6.95
CA VAL A 276 0.69 8.92 -5.51
C VAL A 276 0.61 10.33 -4.88
N LEU A 277 1.11 11.35 -5.57
CA LEU A 277 1.11 12.72 -5.06
C LEU A 277 -0.28 13.35 -4.99
N VAL A 278 -1.27 12.79 -5.67
CA VAL A 278 -2.69 13.21 -5.61
C VAL A 278 -3.57 12.19 -4.89
N ALA A 279 -3.10 10.96 -4.70
CA ALA A 279 -3.80 9.94 -3.91
C ALA A 279 -4.03 10.40 -2.47
N HIS A 280 -5.15 10.00 -1.87
CA HIS A 280 -5.57 10.34 -0.51
C HIS A 280 -5.83 11.83 -0.24
N ARG A 281 -5.80 12.67 -1.27
CA ARG A 281 -6.07 14.11 -1.17
C ARG A 281 -7.52 14.42 -1.52
N ASP A 282 -7.98 15.62 -1.14
CA ASP A 282 -9.34 16.08 -1.46
C ASP A 282 -9.51 16.44 -2.95
N ASP A 283 -8.40 16.71 -3.64
CA ASP A 283 -8.33 17.01 -5.06
C ASP A 283 -7.83 15.82 -5.91
N GLU A 284 -8.03 14.60 -5.42
CA GLU A 284 -7.65 13.37 -6.12
C GLU A 284 -8.27 13.33 -7.53
N HIS A 285 -7.44 13.06 -8.52
CA HIS A 285 -7.82 13.01 -9.91
C HIS A 285 -6.91 12.09 -10.73
N ILE A 286 -7.39 11.73 -11.92
CA ILE A 286 -6.62 11.04 -12.96
C ILE A 286 -6.98 11.61 -14.31
N THR A 287 -6.00 11.76 -15.20
CA THR A 287 -6.24 12.28 -16.54
C THR A 287 -6.61 11.17 -17.54
N LEU A 288 -7.39 11.52 -18.56
CA LEU A 288 -7.76 10.56 -19.60
C LEU A 288 -6.54 10.06 -20.40
N PRO A 289 -5.54 10.91 -20.75
CA PRO A 289 -4.30 10.42 -21.39
C PRO A 289 -3.53 9.40 -20.54
N GLU A 290 -3.45 9.58 -19.21
CA GLU A 290 -2.79 8.60 -18.33
C GLU A 290 -3.50 7.26 -18.37
N LEU A 291 -4.83 7.24 -18.39
CA LEU A 291 -5.63 6.02 -18.50
C LEU A 291 -5.45 5.34 -19.88
N GLU A 292 -5.47 6.10 -20.96
CA GLU A 292 -5.25 5.59 -22.32
C GLU A 292 -3.86 4.98 -22.49
N ASP A 293 -2.84 5.62 -21.93
CA ASP A 293 -1.47 5.11 -21.96
C ASP A 293 -1.32 3.86 -21.08
N ALA A 294 -2.00 3.80 -19.94
CA ALA A 294 -2.02 2.62 -19.09
C ALA A 294 -2.60 1.39 -19.83
N VAL A 295 -3.68 1.55 -20.59
CA VAL A 295 -4.26 0.46 -21.39
C VAL A 295 -3.22 -0.10 -22.36
N LYS A 296 -2.51 0.78 -23.09
CA LYS A 296 -1.44 0.38 -24.02
C LYS A 296 -0.29 -0.34 -23.30
N ILE A 297 0.11 0.19 -22.13
CA ILE A 297 1.18 -0.39 -21.32
C ILE A 297 0.78 -1.78 -20.80
N TYR A 298 -0.42 -1.96 -20.25
CA TYR A 298 -0.88 -3.26 -19.76
C TYR A 298 -0.97 -4.30 -20.88
N THR A 299 -1.46 -3.93 -22.05
CA THR A 299 -1.48 -4.82 -23.20
C THR A 299 -0.08 -5.17 -23.71
N ALA A 300 0.86 -4.19 -23.69
CA ALA A 300 2.25 -4.42 -24.05
C ALA A 300 2.97 -5.29 -23.02
N LEU A 301 2.81 -5.05 -21.72
CA LEU A 301 3.36 -5.88 -20.65
C LEU A 301 2.90 -7.35 -20.79
N TYR A 302 1.61 -7.56 -21.01
CA TYR A 302 1.10 -8.91 -21.24
C TYR A 302 1.81 -9.59 -22.42
N ARG A 303 1.96 -8.90 -23.54
CA ARG A 303 2.60 -9.46 -24.75
C ARG A 303 4.07 -9.80 -24.51
N GLU A 304 4.83 -8.92 -23.85
CA GLU A 304 6.23 -9.19 -23.49
C GLU A 304 6.36 -10.37 -22.52
N ILE A 305 5.47 -10.44 -21.53
CA ILE A 305 5.41 -11.58 -20.61
C ILE A 305 5.14 -12.88 -21.36
N GLN A 306 4.24 -12.90 -22.37
CA GLN A 306 3.97 -14.08 -23.18
C GLN A 306 5.22 -14.55 -23.95
N LEU A 307 6.07 -13.63 -24.40
CA LEU A 307 7.34 -14.00 -25.05
C LEU A 307 8.28 -14.69 -24.05
N ILE A 308 8.32 -14.23 -22.79
CA ILE A 308 9.14 -14.83 -21.72
C ILE A 308 8.62 -16.23 -21.33
N ILE A 309 7.31 -16.36 -21.16
CA ILE A 309 6.69 -17.63 -20.70
C ILE A 309 6.81 -18.73 -21.78
N ASN A 310 6.90 -18.38 -23.05
CA ASN A 310 6.92 -19.32 -24.18
C ASN A 310 8.35 -19.65 -24.67
N GLN A 311 9.39 -19.10 -24.03
CA GLN A 311 10.79 -19.50 -24.21
C GLN A 311 11.16 -20.68 -23.31
#